data_0ee1e79702f155e927ed817d1f1a0987
#
_entry.id   0ee1e79702f155e927ed817d1f1a0987
#
_cell.length_a   1.000
_cell.length_b   1.000
_cell.length_c   1.000
_cell.angle_alpha   90.00
_cell.angle_beta   90.00
_cell.angle_gamma   90.00
#
_symmetry.space_group_name_H-M   'P 1'
#
loop_
_entity.id
_entity.type
_entity.pdbx_description
1 polymer ?
#
loop_
_entity_poly.entity_id
_entity_poly.type
_entity_poly.pdbx_seq_one_letter_code
_entity_poly.pdbx_strand_id
1 'polypeptide(L)'
;KKSLIFSALSLTIMSLSVNAQTLTKSWDFSTWNNESTGYSETKIIDNLGLFAGASVTNMGVVESNNATFPDTWKGTKRLKLNGGSYETTETSFISPSKRYLFFSVTEPVKIKVWFKSGSSSGTRTLYITDGKEVISKIDVNGNDNIATDYIEYKGGAGTIYLGGDQALNIYKVEVYDGKLGTTSTLSTKNVSTKNSVKVISSNGKIFISNLKNTNTKINVYNFSGSLVKSLSSSQDINFDLNN
;
A
#
# COMPACT_ATOMS: atom_id res chain seq x y z
N LYS A 1 29.74 67.44 32.82
CA LYS A 1 29.09 66.17 33.14
C LYS A 1 28.69 65.51 31.81
N LYS A 2 29.41 64.47 31.43
CA LYS A 2 29.03 63.63 30.24
C LYS A 2 28.20 62.40 30.75
N SER A 3 26.96 62.34 30.33
CA SER A 3 26.07 61.20 30.62
C SER A 3 26.31 60.10 29.61
N LEU A 4 26.75 58.93 30.07
CA LEU A 4 26.85 57.69 29.25
C LEU A 4 25.50 56.99 29.29
N ILE A 5 24.84 56.94 28.14
CA ILE A 5 23.63 56.14 27.97
C ILE A 5 24.07 54.68 27.58
N PHE A 6 23.93 53.77 28.51
CA PHE A 6 24.07 52.32 28.23
C PHE A 6 22.79 51.80 27.58
N SER A 7 22.84 51.55 26.27
CA SER A 7 21.77 50.86 25.59
C SER A 7 21.96 49.35 25.79
N ALA A 8 21.12 48.74 26.61
CA ALA A 8 21.10 47.29 26.77
C ALA A 8 20.36 46.64 25.58
N LEU A 9 21.12 46.07 24.68
CA LEU A 9 20.57 45.26 23.56
C LEU A 9 20.13 43.89 24.12
N SER A 10 18.84 43.75 24.36
CA SER A 10 18.24 42.47 24.76
C SER A 10 18.20 41.50 23.55
N LEU A 11 19.11 40.53 23.53
CA LEU A 11 19.15 39.48 22.54
C LEU A 11 18.13 38.40 22.92
N THR A 12 16.94 38.44 22.34
CA THR A 12 15.92 37.40 22.52
C THR A 12 16.34 36.18 21.68
N ILE A 13 16.91 35.18 22.34
CA ILE A 13 17.19 33.87 21.72
C ILE A 13 15.85 33.15 21.60
N MET A 14 15.26 33.17 20.41
CA MET A 14 14.18 32.24 20.07
C MET A 14 14.76 30.84 19.95
N SER A 15 14.55 29.99 20.95
CA SER A 15 14.83 28.58 20.88
C SER A 15 13.82 27.93 19.90
N LEU A 16 14.25 27.71 18.67
CA LEU A 16 13.55 26.84 17.74
C LEU A 16 13.65 25.41 18.29
N SER A 17 12.60 24.91 18.90
CA SER A 17 12.50 23.50 19.25
C SER A 17 12.37 22.72 17.93
N VAL A 18 13.48 22.19 17.43
CA VAL A 18 13.47 21.19 16.37
C VAL A 18 12.97 19.90 17.03
N ASN A 19 11.70 19.57 16.83
CA ASN A 19 11.19 18.26 17.21
C ASN A 19 11.90 17.22 16.35
N ALA A 20 12.82 16.46 16.93
CA ALA A 20 13.44 15.33 16.28
C ALA A 20 12.38 14.28 15.98
N GLN A 21 12.33 13.77 14.76
CA GLN A 21 11.44 12.66 14.38
C GLN A 21 11.84 11.41 15.15
N THR A 22 10.86 10.72 15.70
CA THR A 22 11.09 9.46 16.42
C THR A 22 10.93 8.30 15.44
N LEU A 23 12.00 7.51 15.26
CA LEU A 23 11.95 6.32 14.41
C LEU A 23 10.99 5.29 15.03
N THR A 24 9.94 4.95 14.28
CA THR A 24 8.96 3.92 14.66
C THR A 24 9.36 2.57 14.10
N LYS A 25 9.80 2.52 12.84
CA LYS A 25 10.18 1.28 12.15
C LYS A 25 11.19 1.55 11.05
N SER A 26 12.12 0.60 10.86
CA SER A 26 13.05 0.58 9.74
C SER A 26 13.03 -0.80 9.08
N TRP A 27 12.90 -0.85 7.77
CA TRP A 27 13.13 -2.02 6.92
C TRP A 27 14.35 -1.74 6.05
N ASP A 28 15.52 -2.09 6.58
CA ASP A 28 16.80 -2.00 5.87
C ASP A 28 17.08 -3.32 5.16
N PHE A 29 16.97 -3.33 3.83
CA PHE A 29 17.19 -4.55 3.05
C PHE A 29 18.63 -5.04 3.08
N SER A 30 19.60 -4.23 3.52
CA SER A 30 20.98 -4.67 3.76
C SER A 30 21.07 -5.78 4.80
N THR A 31 20.10 -5.86 5.71
CA THR A 31 20.04 -6.86 6.79
C THR A 31 19.26 -8.12 6.40
N TRP A 32 18.56 -8.12 5.25
CA TRP A 32 17.76 -9.25 4.80
C TRP A 32 18.62 -10.34 4.17
N ASN A 33 18.15 -11.58 4.22
CA ASN A 33 18.77 -12.66 3.45
C ASN A 33 18.65 -12.40 1.95
N ASN A 34 19.60 -12.90 1.19
CA ASN A 34 19.49 -12.89 -0.26
C ASN A 34 18.32 -13.76 -0.71
N GLU A 35 17.55 -13.25 -1.65
CA GLU A 35 16.43 -13.94 -2.29
C GLU A 35 16.62 -13.84 -3.80
N SER A 36 17.01 -14.94 -4.44
CA SER A 36 17.39 -14.95 -5.85
C SER A 36 16.23 -15.17 -6.80
N THR A 37 15.15 -15.78 -6.33
CA THR A 37 14.01 -16.15 -7.17
C THR A 37 12.85 -15.14 -7.08
N GLY A 38 12.79 -14.38 -5.98
CA GLY A 38 11.68 -13.49 -5.67
C GLY A 38 10.42 -14.26 -5.23
N TYR A 39 9.33 -13.55 -5.13
CA TYR A 39 8.06 -14.06 -4.65
C TYR A 39 7.01 -14.10 -5.75
N SER A 40 6.21 -15.16 -5.77
CA SER A 40 4.99 -15.31 -6.59
C SER A 40 3.71 -15.13 -5.78
N GLU A 41 3.83 -15.02 -4.47
CA GLU A 41 2.72 -14.85 -3.52
C GLU A 41 2.96 -13.62 -2.66
N THR A 42 1.90 -13.15 -2.01
CA THR A 42 2.04 -12.12 -0.99
C THR A 42 2.82 -12.66 0.21
N LYS A 43 3.86 -11.94 0.62
CA LYS A 43 4.61 -12.22 1.85
C LYS A 43 4.46 -11.05 2.81
N ILE A 44 4.46 -11.36 4.10
CA ILE A 44 4.62 -10.36 5.15
C ILE A 44 5.87 -10.72 5.93
N ILE A 45 6.84 -9.84 5.90
CA ILE A 45 8.12 -10.00 6.57
C ILE A 45 8.31 -8.81 7.50
N ASP A 46 8.41 -9.06 8.78
CA ASP A 46 8.62 -8.03 9.79
C ASP A 46 7.60 -6.87 9.70
N ASN A 47 6.33 -7.22 9.49
CA ASN A 47 5.19 -6.31 9.32
C ASN A 47 5.21 -5.47 8.01
N LEU A 48 6.12 -5.75 7.08
CA LEU A 48 6.11 -5.21 5.72
C LEU A 48 5.49 -6.24 4.77
N GLY A 49 4.48 -5.85 4.03
CA GLY A 49 3.88 -6.63 2.97
C GLY A 49 4.62 -6.46 1.66
N LEU A 50 4.86 -7.57 0.96
CA LEU A 50 5.38 -7.64 -0.39
C LEU A 50 4.32 -8.31 -1.26
N PHE A 51 3.71 -7.57 -2.16
CA PHE A 51 2.65 -8.08 -3.02
C PHE A 51 3.17 -8.28 -4.45
N ALA A 52 3.20 -9.53 -4.90
CA ALA A 52 3.67 -9.86 -6.24
C ALA A 52 2.63 -9.53 -7.33
N GLY A 53 1.38 -9.94 -7.15
CA GLY A 53 0.33 -9.94 -8.17
C GLY A 53 0.14 -11.32 -8.81
N ALA A 54 -1.02 -11.55 -9.41
CA ALA A 54 -1.46 -12.89 -9.84
C ALA A 54 -0.56 -13.57 -10.90
N SER A 55 0.15 -12.78 -11.73
CA SER A 55 0.98 -13.30 -12.83
C SER A 55 2.46 -13.01 -12.65
N VAL A 56 2.88 -12.60 -11.45
CA VAL A 56 4.26 -12.20 -11.17
C VAL A 56 4.97 -13.30 -10.38
N THR A 57 6.15 -13.69 -10.83
CA THR A 57 6.95 -14.77 -10.21
C THR A 57 8.32 -14.30 -9.71
N ASN A 58 8.64 -13.01 -9.82
CA ASN A 58 9.99 -12.50 -9.57
C ASN A 58 10.03 -11.18 -8.78
N MET A 59 8.97 -10.83 -8.07
CA MET A 59 8.93 -9.65 -7.20
C MET A 59 9.76 -9.89 -5.94
N GLY A 60 10.53 -8.90 -5.52
CA GLY A 60 11.19 -8.93 -4.23
C GLY A 60 12.50 -9.73 -4.18
N VAL A 61 13.18 -9.89 -5.31
CA VAL A 61 14.59 -10.37 -5.31
C VAL A 61 15.42 -9.44 -4.43
N VAL A 62 16.13 -10.02 -3.45
CA VAL A 62 17.06 -9.31 -2.58
C VAL A 62 18.48 -9.71 -2.95
N GLU A 63 19.28 -8.76 -3.41
CA GLU A 63 20.64 -9.02 -3.88
C GLU A 63 21.62 -7.95 -3.42
N SER A 64 22.90 -8.34 -3.33
CA SER A 64 23.98 -7.42 -3.01
C SER A 64 24.14 -6.35 -4.09
N ASN A 65 24.05 -5.10 -3.68
CA ASN A 65 24.27 -3.94 -4.52
C ASN A 65 24.59 -2.74 -3.64
N ASN A 66 25.86 -2.31 -3.64
CA ASN A 66 26.30 -1.18 -2.84
C ASN A 66 25.79 0.14 -3.44
N ALA A 67 25.26 1.01 -2.60
CA ALA A 67 24.87 2.37 -2.96
C ALA A 67 25.14 3.33 -1.82
N THR A 68 25.62 4.54 -2.14
CA THR A 68 25.73 5.65 -1.19
C THR A 68 24.67 6.69 -1.58
N PHE A 69 23.88 7.13 -0.63
CA PHE A 69 22.77 8.05 -0.82
C PHE A 69 23.17 9.48 -0.46
N PRO A 70 22.42 10.51 -0.91
CA PRO A 70 22.74 11.93 -0.67
C PRO A 70 22.88 12.29 0.80
N ASP A 71 22.16 11.61 1.70
CA ASP A 71 22.26 11.78 3.16
C ASP A 71 23.42 10.98 3.80
N THR A 72 24.37 10.51 2.98
CA THR A 72 25.55 9.73 3.35
C THR A 72 25.29 8.30 3.84
N TRP A 73 24.03 7.86 3.94
CA TRP A 73 23.71 6.49 4.27
C TRP A 73 24.18 5.52 3.17
N LYS A 74 24.63 4.34 3.57
CA LYS A 74 25.16 3.31 2.67
C LYS A 74 24.33 2.04 2.77
N GLY A 75 23.70 1.66 1.67
CA GLY A 75 23.03 0.37 1.51
C GLY A 75 23.97 -0.64 0.86
N THR A 76 23.91 -1.90 1.29
CA THR A 76 24.71 -3.01 0.72
C THR A 76 23.86 -3.99 -0.07
N LYS A 77 22.55 -3.98 0.10
CA LYS A 77 21.58 -4.78 -0.66
C LYS A 77 20.39 -3.95 -1.06
N ARG A 78 19.72 -4.45 -2.07
CA ARG A 78 18.46 -3.86 -2.57
C ARG A 78 17.36 -4.90 -2.71
N LEU A 79 16.12 -4.50 -2.52
CA LEU A 79 14.93 -5.24 -2.91
C LEU A 79 14.53 -4.77 -4.32
N LYS A 80 14.42 -5.69 -5.26
CA LYS A 80 14.02 -5.39 -6.64
C LYS A 80 12.53 -5.59 -6.82
N LEU A 81 11.81 -4.57 -7.27
CA LEU A 81 10.41 -4.75 -7.66
C LEU A 81 10.27 -5.50 -9.00
N ASN A 82 11.33 -5.49 -9.85
CA ASN A 82 11.40 -6.21 -11.14
C ASN A 82 10.29 -5.87 -12.14
N GLY A 83 9.74 -4.67 -12.08
CA GLY A 83 8.71 -4.18 -13.00
C GLY A 83 7.86 -3.11 -12.36
N GLY A 84 6.94 -2.55 -13.14
CA GLY A 84 5.97 -1.56 -12.67
C GLY A 84 4.90 -2.17 -11.77
N SER A 85 4.34 -1.34 -10.92
CA SER A 85 3.33 -1.69 -9.92
C SER A 85 1.90 -1.46 -10.42
N TYR A 86 1.75 -0.81 -11.56
CA TYR A 86 0.47 -0.41 -12.13
C TYR A 86 0.26 -1.06 -13.49
N GLU A 87 -0.97 -1.12 -13.96
CA GLU A 87 -1.28 -1.52 -15.32
C GLU A 87 -0.81 -0.45 -16.31
N THR A 88 -0.50 -0.85 -17.54
CA THR A 88 0.03 0.07 -18.56
C THR A 88 -0.95 1.15 -19.00
N THR A 89 -2.24 0.97 -18.72
CA THR A 89 -3.32 1.92 -19.00
C THR A 89 -3.66 2.80 -17.79
N GLU A 90 -2.98 2.59 -16.66
CA GLU A 90 -3.25 3.35 -15.43
C GLU A 90 -2.74 4.79 -15.56
N THR A 91 -3.55 5.75 -15.21
CA THR A 91 -3.24 7.18 -15.24
C THR A 91 -3.29 7.86 -13.87
N SER A 92 -3.97 7.23 -12.91
CA SER A 92 -4.14 7.82 -11.57
C SER A 92 -3.02 7.44 -10.60
N PHE A 93 -2.38 6.29 -10.80
CA PHE A 93 -1.32 5.74 -9.94
C PHE A 93 -1.68 5.67 -8.44
N ILE A 94 -2.96 5.48 -8.13
CA ILE A 94 -3.48 5.45 -6.76
C ILE A 94 -3.42 4.04 -6.17
N SER A 95 -3.87 3.03 -6.92
CA SER A 95 -4.02 1.66 -6.45
C SER A 95 -3.10 0.73 -7.23
N PRO A 96 -1.92 0.36 -6.70
CA PRO A 96 -1.05 -0.58 -7.37
C PRO A 96 -1.68 -1.96 -7.43
N SER A 97 -1.50 -2.68 -8.54
CA SER A 97 -2.09 -4.00 -8.79
C SER A 97 -1.08 -5.15 -8.68
N LYS A 98 0.22 -4.85 -8.69
CA LYS A 98 1.32 -5.82 -8.65
C LYS A 98 2.63 -5.16 -8.18
N ARG A 99 3.60 -5.98 -7.74
CA ARG A 99 4.99 -5.56 -7.44
C ARG A 99 5.09 -4.32 -6.55
N TYR A 100 4.39 -4.31 -5.43
CA TYR A 100 4.44 -3.21 -4.49
C TYR A 100 4.72 -3.65 -3.05
N LEU A 101 5.21 -2.72 -2.26
CA LEU A 101 5.31 -2.85 -0.81
C LEU A 101 4.09 -2.21 -0.16
N PHE A 102 3.70 -2.72 1.00
CA PHE A 102 2.63 -2.11 1.78
C PHE A 102 2.82 -2.35 3.27
N PHE A 103 2.30 -1.45 4.08
CA PHE A 103 2.23 -1.61 5.52
C PHE A 103 1.02 -0.84 6.08
N SER A 104 0.53 -1.30 7.23
CA SER A 104 -0.61 -0.65 7.89
C SER A 104 -0.14 0.34 8.94
N VAL A 105 -0.88 1.44 9.08
CA VAL A 105 -0.70 2.46 10.10
C VAL A 105 -2.00 2.65 10.88
N THR A 106 -1.92 3.13 12.11
CA THR A 106 -3.10 3.44 12.95
C THR A 106 -3.29 4.93 13.18
N GLU A 107 -2.29 5.73 12.85
CA GLU A 107 -2.28 7.19 13.03
C GLU A 107 -1.35 7.85 11.99
N PRO A 108 -1.33 9.19 11.89
CA PRO A 108 -0.43 9.90 10.99
C PRO A 108 1.03 9.51 11.21
N VAL A 109 1.78 9.37 10.12
CA VAL A 109 3.20 8.98 10.12
C VAL A 109 3.99 9.82 9.13
N LYS A 110 5.32 9.80 9.28
CA LYS A 110 6.24 10.28 8.26
C LYS A 110 7.01 9.09 7.67
N ILE A 111 7.25 9.12 6.38
CA ILE A 111 7.87 8.03 5.62
C ILE A 111 9.12 8.55 4.96
N LYS A 112 10.21 7.78 5.00
CA LYS A 112 11.42 8.07 4.26
C LYS A 112 11.86 6.84 3.49
N VAL A 113 12.26 7.02 2.22
CA VAL A 113 12.60 5.92 1.32
C VAL A 113 13.95 6.17 0.66
N TRP A 114 14.78 5.14 0.62
CA TRP A 114 16.04 5.10 -0.13
C TRP A 114 15.87 4.15 -1.31
N PHE A 115 15.98 4.68 -2.52
CA PHE A 115 15.71 3.90 -3.71
C PHE A 115 16.51 4.38 -4.93
N LYS A 116 16.51 3.56 -5.97
CA LYS A 116 17.10 3.85 -7.28
C LYS A 116 16.15 3.44 -8.39
N SER A 117 16.35 4.00 -9.58
CA SER A 117 15.80 3.43 -10.81
C SER A 117 16.24 1.98 -10.99
N GLY A 118 15.39 1.14 -11.53
CA GLY A 118 15.75 -0.20 -11.97
C GLY A 118 16.41 -0.23 -13.36
N SER A 119 16.71 0.94 -13.95
CA SER A 119 17.41 1.10 -15.23
C SER A 119 18.51 2.16 -15.09
N SER A 120 19.49 2.09 -15.96
CA SER A 120 20.54 3.11 -16.09
C SER A 120 20.13 4.32 -16.93
N SER A 121 18.94 4.32 -17.52
CA SER A 121 18.43 5.39 -18.39
C SER A 121 16.96 5.65 -18.16
N GLY A 122 16.51 6.84 -18.55
CA GLY A 122 15.15 7.31 -18.42
C GLY A 122 14.75 7.65 -16.97
N THR A 123 13.61 8.29 -16.86
CA THR A 123 13.01 8.65 -15.57
C THR A 123 12.01 7.57 -15.16
N ARG A 124 11.98 7.23 -13.88
CA ARG A 124 10.99 6.36 -13.24
C ARG A 124 10.46 7.03 -12.01
N THR A 125 9.26 6.69 -11.62
CA THR A 125 8.58 7.37 -10.53
C THR A 125 8.21 6.39 -9.44
N LEU A 126 8.56 6.71 -8.20
CA LEU A 126 8.02 6.08 -7.00
C LEU A 126 6.73 6.80 -6.61
N TYR A 127 5.64 6.06 -6.47
CA TYR A 127 4.39 6.53 -5.90
C TYR A 127 4.21 5.96 -4.50
N ILE A 128 3.86 6.83 -3.57
CA ILE A 128 3.41 6.48 -2.22
C ILE A 128 1.95 6.89 -2.12
N THR A 129 1.07 5.93 -1.83
CA THR A 129 -0.39 6.12 -1.85
C THR A 129 -1.03 5.49 -0.62
N ASP A 130 -2.28 5.87 -0.32
CA ASP A 130 -3.09 5.20 0.70
C ASP A 130 -4.24 4.37 0.10
N GLY A 131 -4.21 4.18 -1.23
CA GLY A 131 -5.26 3.50 -1.99
C GLY A 131 -6.47 4.39 -2.31
N LYS A 132 -6.46 5.66 -1.91
CA LYS A 132 -7.48 6.66 -2.21
C LYS A 132 -6.90 7.87 -2.93
N GLU A 133 -5.67 8.24 -2.56
CA GLU A 133 -4.95 9.35 -3.16
C GLU A 133 -3.43 9.06 -3.21
N VAL A 134 -2.74 9.82 -4.04
CA VAL A 134 -1.28 9.85 -4.10
C VAL A 134 -0.78 10.80 -3.02
N ILE A 135 -0.10 10.24 -2.00
CA ILE A 135 0.53 11.00 -0.91
C ILE A 135 1.79 11.69 -1.43
N SER A 136 2.57 10.98 -2.23
CA SER A 136 3.80 11.52 -2.81
C SER A 136 4.16 10.85 -4.12
N LYS A 137 4.83 11.63 -4.98
CA LYS A 137 5.37 11.23 -6.28
C LYS A 137 6.82 11.69 -6.35
N ILE A 138 7.76 10.76 -6.54
CA ILE A 138 9.19 11.05 -6.54
C ILE A 138 9.84 10.45 -7.80
N ASP A 139 10.38 11.31 -8.64
CA ASP A 139 11.09 10.91 -9.85
C ASP A 139 12.55 10.53 -9.54
N VAL A 140 13.05 9.53 -10.22
CA VAL A 140 14.45 9.11 -10.17
C VAL A 140 14.96 8.88 -11.60
N ASN A 141 16.08 9.51 -11.93
CA ASN A 141 16.68 9.41 -13.27
C ASN A 141 17.82 8.37 -13.25
N GLY A 142 17.80 7.49 -14.25
CA GLY A 142 18.92 6.60 -14.54
C GLY A 142 19.62 6.01 -13.32
N ASN A 143 20.85 6.42 -13.10
CA ASN A 143 21.70 5.90 -12.02
C ASN A 143 21.61 6.67 -10.69
N ASP A 144 20.72 7.65 -10.58
CA ASP A 144 20.59 8.46 -9.36
C ASP A 144 20.19 7.61 -8.16
N ASN A 145 20.73 7.99 -7.00
CA ASN A 145 20.37 7.44 -5.70
C ASN A 145 19.53 8.48 -4.98
N ILE A 146 18.32 8.14 -4.60
CA ILE A 146 17.39 9.03 -3.92
C ILE A 146 17.23 8.61 -2.46
N ALA A 147 17.50 9.52 -1.53
CA ALA A 147 16.97 9.49 -0.18
C ALA A 147 15.92 10.59 -0.09
N THR A 148 14.67 10.23 0.13
CA THR A 148 13.58 11.23 0.17
C THR A 148 13.71 12.10 1.42
N ASP A 149 13.10 13.27 1.39
CA ASP A 149 12.72 13.96 2.61
C ASP A 149 11.63 13.18 3.36
N TYR A 150 11.22 13.65 4.51
CA TYR A 150 10.10 13.08 5.25
C TYR A 150 8.78 13.36 4.51
N ILE A 151 8.14 12.29 4.07
CA ILE A 151 6.85 12.33 3.39
C ILE A 151 5.76 12.17 4.44
N GLU A 152 4.93 13.19 4.62
CA GLU A 152 3.88 13.19 5.63
C GLU A 152 2.61 12.50 5.14
N TYR A 153 2.18 11.45 5.85
CA TYR A 153 0.83 10.92 5.78
C TYR A 153 0.02 11.48 6.95
N LYS A 154 -1.00 12.26 6.64
CA LYS A 154 -1.85 12.95 7.62
C LYS A 154 -3.14 12.22 7.94
N GLY A 155 -3.40 11.09 7.26
CA GLY A 155 -4.57 10.26 7.49
C GLY A 155 -4.51 9.49 8.82
N GLY A 156 -5.64 8.91 9.18
CA GLY A 156 -5.72 7.99 10.33
C GLY A 156 -5.31 6.57 9.98
N ALA A 157 -5.99 5.59 10.60
CA ALA A 157 -5.74 4.18 10.31
C ALA A 157 -5.97 3.85 8.83
N GLY A 158 -5.00 3.16 8.21
CA GLY A 158 -5.02 2.84 6.79
C GLY A 158 -3.85 1.98 6.36
N THR A 159 -3.77 1.72 5.07
CA THR A 159 -2.63 1.01 4.45
C THR A 159 -1.89 1.96 3.52
N ILE A 160 -0.59 1.99 3.65
CA ILE A 160 0.32 2.74 2.78
C ILE A 160 0.92 1.77 1.77
N TYR A 161 0.94 2.18 0.51
CA TYR A 161 1.48 1.43 -0.63
C TYR A 161 2.67 2.19 -1.23
N LEU A 162 3.71 1.45 -1.61
CA LEU A 162 4.89 1.95 -2.31
C LEU A 162 5.05 1.16 -3.59
N GLY A 163 4.93 1.82 -4.74
CA GLY A 163 5.03 1.19 -6.05
C GLY A 163 5.62 2.13 -7.09
N GLY A 164 6.20 1.56 -8.13
CA GLY A 164 6.76 2.32 -9.24
C GLY A 164 5.88 2.26 -10.49
N ASP A 165 5.93 3.29 -11.33
CA ASP A 165 5.41 3.21 -12.70
C ASP A 165 6.16 2.13 -13.52
N GLN A 166 7.44 1.95 -13.20
CA GLN A 166 8.33 0.95 -13.77
C GLN A 166 9.19 0.31 -12.66
N ALA A 167 10.16 -0.54 -13.03
CA ALA A 167 11.01 -1.22 -12.07
C ALA A 167 11.82 -0.26 -11.21
N LEU A 168 11.73 -0.40 -9.91
CA LEU A 168 12.52 0.31 -8.91
C LEU A 168 13.30 -0.69 -8.05
N ASN A 169 14.38 -0.20 -7.46
CA ASN A 169 15.20 -0.90 -6.48
C ASN A 169 15.12 -0.15 -5.15
N ILE A 170 14.55 -0.78 -4.14
CA ILE A 170 14.37 -0.18 -2.81
C ILE A 170 15.49 -0.69 -1.90
N TYR A 171 16.13 0.22 -1.18
CA TYR A 171 17.22 -0.11 -0.25
C TYR A 171 16.77 -0.05 1.21
N LYS A 172 15.95 0.92 1.53
CA LYS A 172 15.42 1.09 2.89
C LYS A 172 14.10 1.86 2.88
N VAL A 173 13.22 1.48 3.78
CA VAL A 173 12.00 2.23 4.11
C VAL A 173 11.98 2.46 5.62
N GLU A 174 11.75 3.68 6.03
CA GLU A 174 11.60 4.04 7.43
C GLU A 174 10.28 4.76 7.67
N VAL A 175 9.69 4.50 8.81
CA VAL A 175 8.49 5.16 9.31
C VAL A 175 8.84 5.85 10.61
N TYR A 176 8.43 7.10 10.73
CA TYR A 176 8.69 7.96 11.87
C TYR A 176 7.40 8.51 12.42
N ASP A 177 7.45 8.90 13.67
CA ASP A 177 6.33 9.42 14.44
C ASP A 177 5.15 8.42 14.35
N GLY A 178 4.08 8.55 14.99
CA GLY A 178 2.92 7.67 14.89
C GLY A 178 3.17 6.17 15.10
N LYS A 179 2.17 5.33 14.79
CA LYS A 179 2.18 3.87 15.03
C LYS A 179 1.82 3.05 13.81
N LEU A 180 2.51 1.91 13.66
CA LEU A 180 2.11 0.87 12.71
C LEU A 180 0.90 0.08 13.24
N GLY A 181 0.02 -0.27 12.31
CA GLY A 181 -0.97 -1.32 12.50
C GLY A 181 -0.38 -2.70 12.20
N THR A 182 -1.16 -3.74 12.41
CA THR A 182 -0.81 -5.08 11.96
C THR A 182 -1.04 -5.16 10.45
N THR A 183 0.03 -5.35 9.70
CA THR A 183 -0.07 -5.61 8.26
C THR A 183 -0.57 -7.04 8.08
N SER A 184 -1.67 -7.19 7.39
CA SER A 184 -2.21 -8.49 7.01
C SER A 184 -2.20 -8.62 5.49
N THR A 185 -2.08 -9.85 5.00
CA THR A 185 -2.39 -10.09 3.59
C THR A 185 -3.80 -9.57 3.37
N LEU A 186 -3.96 -8.62 2.46
CA LEU A 186 -5.26 -8.33 1.89
C LEU A 186 -5.69 -9.60 1.15
N SER A 187 -6.07 -10.60 1.93
CA SER A 187 -6.94 -11.63 1.45
C SER A 187 -8.23 -10.91 1.05
N THR A 188 -8.36 -10.50 -0.20
CA THR A 188 -9.57 -10.96 -0.84
C THR A 188 -9.53 -12.47 -0.55
N LYS A 189 -10.22 -12.94 0.49
CA LYS A 189 -10.68 -14.30 0.46
C LYS A 189 -11.20 -14.44 -0.96
N ASN A 190 -10.48 -15.16 -1.82
CA ASN A 190 -11.16 -15.89 -2.83
C ASN A 190 -12.19 -16.65 -2.01
N VAL A 191 -13.38 -16.07 -1.92
CA VAL A 191 -14.54 -16.86 -1.60
C VAL A 191 -14.48 -17.89 -2.70
N SER A 192 -13.85 -18.99 -2.35
CA SER A 192 -13.85 -20.17 -3.18
C SER A 192 -15.32 -20.38 -3.46
N THR A 193 -15.75 -19.98 -4.64
CA THR A 193 -17.12 -20.09 -5.13
C THR A 193 -17.52 -21.55 -5.30
N LYS A 194 -16.91 -22.42 -4.51
CA LYS A 194 -17.28 -23.82 -4.44
C LYS A 194 -18.71 -24.06 -3.95
N ASN A 195 -19.44 -23.02 -3.58
CA ASN A 195 -20.88 -23.07 -3.27
C ASN A 195 -21.48 -21.65 -3.33
N SER A 196 -21.27 -20.92 -4.44
CA SER A 196 -22.02 -19.67 -4.65
C SER A 196 -23.48 -19.99 -4.87
N VAL A 197 -24.34 -19.35 -4.12
CA VAL A 197 -25.79 -19.35 -4.41
C VAL A 197 -25.95 -18.89 -5.85
N LYS A 198 -26.58 -19.73 -6.66
CA LYS A 198 -26.86 -19.45 -8.06
C LYS A 198 -28.31 -18.98 -8.20
N VAL A 199 -28.49 -17.83 -8.83
CA VAL A 199 -29.83 -17.28 -9.11
C VAL A 199 -30.03 -17.25 -10.61
N ILE A 200 -31.12 -17.85 -11.07
CA ILE A 200 -31.51 -17.85 -12.48
C ILE A 200 -32.97 -17.42 -12.56
N SER A 201 -33.28 -16.56 -13.53
CA SER A 201 -34.66 -16.18 -13.88
C SER A 201 -35.03 -16.84 -15.22
N SER A 202 -36.14 -17.52 -15.28
CA SER A 202 -36.71 -18.11 -16.50
C SER A 202 -38.19 -18.17 -16.43
N ASN A 203 -38.89 -17.73 -17.48
CA ASN A 203 -40.34 -17.80 -17.62
C ASN A 203 -41.12 -17.21 -16.41
N GLY A 204 -40.66 -16.05 -15.88
CA GLY A 204 -41.29 -15.38 -14.74
C GLY A 204 -41.01 -16.03 -13.38
N LYS A 205 -40.22 -17.11 -13.34
CA LYS A 205 -39.78 -17.78 -12.10
C LYS A 205 -38.36 -17.43 -11.77
N ILE A 206 -38.10 -17.31 -10.47
CA ILE A 206 -36.73 -17.24 -9.90
C ILE A 206 -36.36 -18.60 -9.32
N PHE A 207 -35.23 -19.11 -9.73
CA PHE A 207 -34.61 -20.34 -9.20
C PHE A 207 -33.39 -19.97 -8.40
N ILE A 208 -33.33 -20.41 -7.15
CA ILE A 208 -32.18 -20.22 -6.27
C ILE A 208 -31.64 -21.59 -5.88
N SER A 209 -30.39 -21.85 -6.18
CA SER A 209 -29.73 -23.11 -5.93
C SER A 209 -28.39 -22.94 -5.19
N ASN A 210 -27.90 -24.04 -4.62
CA ASN A 210 -26.75 -24.10 -3.74
C ASN A 210 -26.95 -23.39 -2.38
N LEU A 211 -28.16 -23.34 -1.87
CA LEU A 211 -28.43 -22.93 -0.50
C LEU A 211 -27.85 -23.97 0.45
N LYS A 212 -27.02 -23.52 1.38
CA LYS A 212 -26.36 -24.38 2.38
C LYS A 212 -27.34 -24.66 3.49
N ASN A 213 -28.03 -25.72 3.58
CA ASN A 213 -28.85 -26.23 4.71
C ASN A 213 -28.99 -25.32 5.96
N THR A 214 -28.82 -24.03 5.79
CA THR A 214 -28.97 -22.98 6.79
C THR A 214 -30.11 -22.07 6.37
N ASN A 215 -30.96 -21.69 7.28
CA ASN A 215 -32.10 -20.82 7.00
C ASN A 215 -31.65 -19.49 6.46
N THR A 216 -31.69 -19.34 5.13
CA THR A 216 -31.22 -18.16 4.39
C THR A 216 -32.39 -17.24 4.07
N LYS A 217 -32.33 -15.98 4.51
CA LYS A 217 -33.32 -14.96 4.18
C LYS A 217 -33.04 -14.42 2.77
N ILE A 218 -34.05 -14.41 1.93
CA ILE A 218 -34.02 -13.95 0.54
C ILE A 218 -34.96 -12.77 0.40
N ASN A 219 -34.44 -11.61 0.01
CA ASN A 219 -35.20 -10.41 -0.26
C ASN A 219 -35.09 -10.07 -1.75
N VAL A 220 -36.18 -9.85 -2.40
CA VAL A 220 -36.27 -9.42 -3.81
C VAL A 220 -36.75 -7.98 -3.87
N TYR A 221 -36.02 -7.16 -4.60
CA TYR A 221 -36.31 -5.74 -4.77
C TYR A 221 -36.59 -5.44 -6.25
N ASN A 222 -37.42 -4.46 -6.53
CA ASN A 222 -37.58 -3.91 -7.88
C ASN A 222 -36.47 -2.88 -8.18
N PHE A 223 -36.44 -2.37 -9.39
CA PHE A 223 -35.45 -1.37 -9.83
C PHE A 223 -35.51 -0.04 -9.08
N SER A 224 -36.63 0.27 -8.42
CA SER A 224 -36.77 1.46 -7.55
C SER A 224 -36.28 1.20 -6.11
N GLY A 225 -35.79 0.00 -5.80
CA GLY A 225 -35.32 -0.37 -4.46
C GLY A 225 -36.46 -0.77 -3.49
N SER A 226 -37.70 -0.89 -3.95
CA SER A 226 -38.82 -1.33 -3.11
C SER A 226 -38.79 -2.86 -2.95
N LEU A 227 -39.02 -3.34 -1.73
CA LEU A 227 -39.08 -4.78 -1.43
C LEU A 227 -40.35 -5.37 -2.09
N VAL A 228 -40.16 -6.32 -3.01
CA VAL A 228 -41.25 -7.02 -3.73
C VAL A 228 -41.61 -8.33 -3.03
N LYS A 229 -40.62 -9.07 -2.54
CA LYS A 229 -40.81 -10.36 -1.88
C LYS A 229 -39.76 -10.63 -0.83
N SER A 230 -40.13 -11.24 0.29
CA SER A 230 -39.20 -11.74 1.31
C SER A 230 -39.60 -13.15 1.69
N LEU A 231 -38.64 -14.07 1.70
CA LEU A 231 -38.84 -15.46 2.05
C LEU A 231 -37.58 -16.00 2.72
N SER A 232 -37.71 -17.17 3.36
CA SER A 232 -36.57 -17.86 3.98
C SER A 232 -36.59 -19.31 3.55
N SER A 233 -35.42 -19.86 3.23
CA SER A 233 -35.29 -21.28 2.89
C SER A 233 -33.94 -21.83 3.36
N SER A 234 -33.92 -23.10 3.74
CA SER A 234 -32.71 -23.88 4.02
C SER A 234 -32.34 -24.82 2.86
N GLN A 235 -33.15 -24.86 1.82
CA GLN A 235 -32.97 -25.72 0.63
C GLN A 235 -33.15 -24.89 -0.65
N ASP A 236 -32.73 -25.45 -1.77
CA ASP A 236 -32.95 -24.87 -3.08
C ASP A 236 -34.43 -24.61 -3.30
N ILE A 237 -34.76 -23.45 -3.84
CA ILE A 237 -36.12 -22.96 -3.94
C ILE A 237 -36.39 -22.29 -5.29
N ASN A 238 -37.62 -22.38 -5.75
CA ASN A 238 -38.13 -21.55 -6.85
C ASN A 238 -39.44 -20.88 -6.45
N PHE A 239 -39.73 -19.72 -7.02
CA PHE A 239 -40.95 -18.97 -6.79
C PHE A 239 -41.26 -18.03 -7.95
N ASP A 240 -42.53 -17.70 -8.08
CA ASP A 240 -42.99 -16.72 -9.06
C ASP A 240 -42.93 -15.31 -8.48
N LEU A 241 -42.60 -14.33 -9.34
CA LEU A 241 -42.59 -12.90 -8.97
C LEU A 241 -44.01 -12.26 -9.07
N ASN A 242 -44.93 -12.94 -9.75
CA ASN A 242 -46.27 -12.41 -10.10
C ASN A 242 -47.36 -12.83 -9.12
N ASN A 243 -47.05 -13.03 -7.85
CA ASN A 243 -48.03 -13.25 -6.78
C ASN A 243 -47.67 -12.47 -5.52
#